data_a427a3a602436c4c63143fa1313c2e60
#
_entry.id   a427a3a602436c4c63143fa1313c2e60
#
_cell.length_a   1.000
_cell.length_b   1.000
_cell.length_c   1.000
_cell.angle_alpha   90.00
_cell.angle_beta   90.00
_cell.angle_gamma   90.00
#
_symmetry.space_group_name_H-M   'P 1'
#
loop_
_entity.id
_entity.type
_entity.pdbx_description
1 polymer ?
#
loop_
_entity_poly.entity_id
_entity_poly.type
_entity_poly.pdbx_seq_one_letter_code
_entity_poly.pdbx_strand_id
1 'polypeptide(L)'
;PVYSYQNPIPECRVYANGTIYRILLGTFNTKRAAATFRGAYPLFYLINDEGKWCYYAGGFATLAEAEAAQALLKKRGFVRPEIVVWTDGAARNLSLDPETAKVTYRVEITGTDALSDEVKGVIAATGEGYELSRVGSQLFVVGAFDDRAVADRLAESIRQTDAALEVKVAEIAE
;
A
#
# COMPACT_ATOMS: atom_id res chain seq x y z
N PRO A 1 14.47 -25.47 3.67
CA PRO A 1 13.28 -24.62 3.95
C PRO A 1 12.83 -24.78 5.40
N VAL A 2 12.38 -23.68 6.02
CA VAL A 2 11.94 -23.67 7.42
C VAL A 2 10.68 -24.52 7.59
N TYR A 3 9.75 -24.41 6.66
CA TYR A 3 8.51 -25.19 6.68
C TYR A 3 8.53 -26.32 5.66
N SER A 4 8.02 -27.49 6.06
CA SER A 4 7.96 -28.69 5.26
C SER A 4 6.77 -29.54 5.67
N TYR A 5 6.60 -30.70 5.03
CA TYR A 5 5.58 -31.66 5.45
C TYR A 5 5.76 -32.11 6.91
N GLN A 6 7.00 -32.22 7.37
CA GLN A 6 7.34 -32.61 8.72
C GLN A 6 7.33 -31.43 9.71
N ASN A 7 7.42 -30.21 9.21
CA ASN A 7 7.35 -29.00 10.00
C ASN A 7 6.40 -28.01 9.32
N PRO A 8 5.08 -28.25 9.37
CA PRO A 8 4.11 -27.44 8.65
C PRO A 8 3.96 -26.04 9.27
N ILE A 9 3.39 -25.14 8.49
CA ILE A 9 3.02 -23.80 8.98
C ILE A 9 2.03 -23.99 10.13
N PRO A 10 2.32 -23.44 11.33
CA PRO A 10 1.45 -23.62 12.48
C PRO A 10 0.18 -22.76 12.40
N GLU A 11 -0.83 -23.18 13.14
CA GLU A 11 -2.04 -22.36 13.30
C GLU A 11 -1.74 -21.11 14.12
N CYS A 12 -2.35 -20.01 13.72
CA CYS A 12 -2.21 -18.74 14.41
C CYS A 12 -2.87 -18.81 15.79
N ARG A 13 -2.10 -18.49 16.83
CA ARG A 13 -2.65 -18.40 18.18
C ARG A 13 -3.32 -17.05 18.38
N VAL A 14 -4.58 -17.08 18.82
CA VAL A 14 -5.35 -15.89 19.17
C VAL A 14 -5.36 -15.77 20.70
N TYR A 15 -4.80 -14.66 21.22
CA TYR A 15 -4.71 -14.43 22.65
C TYR A 15 -5.93 -13.67 23.15
N ALA A 16 -6.48 -14.10 24.27
CA ALA A 16 -7.64 -13.46 24.89
C ALA A 16 -7.32 -12.06 25.46
N ASN A 17 -6.06 -11.78 25.75
CA ASN A 17 -5.62 -10.51 26.32
C ASN A 17 -4.41 -9.97 25.57
N GLY A 18 -4.36 -8.64 25.45
CA GLY A 18 -3.25 -7.94 24.83
C GLY A 18 -3.43 -7.63 23.36
N THR A 19 -2.43 -6.97 22.81
CA THR A 19 -2.43 -6.51 21.41
C THR A 19 -1.26 -7.13 20.66
N ILE A 20 -1.54 -7.68 19.47
CA ILE A 20 -0.52 -8.19 18.56
C ILE A 20 -0.87 -7.82 17.13
N TYR A 21 0.14 -7.43 16.38
CA TYR A 21 0.04 -7.11 14.94
C TYR A 21 0.63 -8.24 14.11
N ARG A 22 -0.06 -8.62 13.05
CA ARG A 22 0.43 -9.57 12.05
C ARG A 22 0.11 -9.04 10.67
N ILE A 23 0.77 -9.58 9.66
CA ILE A 23 0.56 -9.16 8.29
C ILE A 23 -0.12 -10.27 7.51
N LEU A 24 -1.32 -9.99 7.01
CA LEU A 24 -2.06 -10.90 6.15
C LEU A 24 -1.44 -10.91 4.76
N LEU A 25 -0.95 -12.06 4.33
CA LEU A 25 -0.31 -12.26 3.03
C LEU A 25 -1.28 -12.70 1.95
N GLY A 26 -2.33 -13.38 2.32
CA GLY A 26 -3.35 -13.84 1.38
C GLY A 26 -4.42 -14.68 2.04
N THR A 27 -5.55 -14.78 1.35
CA THR A 27 -6.71 -15.56 1.76
C THR A 27 -7.07 -16.51 0.63
N PHE A 28 -7.12 -17.80 0.94
CA PHE A 28 -7.24 -18.86 -0.07
C PHE A 28 -8.38 -19.82 0.28
N ASN A 29 -8.95 -20.42 -0.76
CA ASN A 29 -10.00 -21.42 -0.57
C ASN A 29 -9.46 -22.74 -0.01
N THR A 30 -8.17 -23.02 -0.21
CA THR A 30 -7.52 -24.25 0.20
C THR A 30 -6.18 -23.96 0.88
N LYS A 31 -5.70 -24.96 1.64
CA LYS A 31 -4.38 -24.92 2.25
C LYS A 31 -3.29 -24.68 1.22
N ARG A 32 -2.29 -23.86 1.57
CA ARG A 32 -1.15 -23.54 0.72
C ARG A 32 0.16 -24.04 1.32
N ALA A 33 1.10 -24.38 0.43
CA ALA A 33 2.46 -24.73 0.84
C ALA A 33 3.26 -23.45 1.17
N ALA A 34 4.28 -23.62 2.02
CA ALA A 34 5.14 -22.50 2.42
C ALA A 34 5.85 -21.80 1.25
N ALA A 35 6.12 -22.53 0.17
CA ALA A 35 6.72 -21.98 -1.03
C ALA A 35 5.90 -20.84 -1.68
N THR A 36 4.58 -20.85 -1.46
CA THR A 36 3.69 -19.77 -1.91
C THR A 36 4.10 -18.40 -1.32
N PHE A 37 4.73 -18.40 -0.15
CA PHE A 37 4.99 -17.19 0.62
C PHE A 37 6.44 -16.70 0.55
N ARG A 38 7.17 -17.11 -0.49
CA ARG A 38 8.45 -16.52 -0.89
C ARG A 38 9.50 -16.43 0.21
N GLY A 39 9.51 -17.38 1.13
CA GLY A 39 10.46 -17.41 2.23
C GLY A 39 10.12 -16.50 3.41
N ALA A 40 8.93 -15.93 3.47
CA ALA A 40 8.49 -15.16 4.63
C ALA A 40 8.47 -16.02 5.89
N TYR A 41 8.89 -15.45 7.01
CA TYR A 41 9.01 -16.15 8.29
C TYR A 41 8.89 -15.15 9.44
N PRO A 42 8.24 -15.50 10.55
CA PRO A 42 7.41 -16.69 10.75
C PRO A 42 6.07 -16.60 10.03
N LEU A 43 5.48 -17.76 9.73
CA LEU A 43 4.17 -17.86 9.09
C LEU A 43 3.18 -18.56 9.99
N PHE A 44 1.92 -18.15 9.89
CA PHE A 44 0.80 -18.75 10.61
C PHE A 44 -0.42 -18.81 9.71
N TYR A 45 -1.29 -19.78 9.91
CA TYR A 45 -2.57 -19.80 9.23
C TYR A 45 -3.73 -19.67 10.22
N LEU A 46 -4.84 -19.19 9.74
CA LEU A 46 -6.12 -19.16 10.46
C LEU A 46 -7.22 -19.40 9.45
N ILE A 47 -8.16 -20.27 9.80
CA ILE A 47 -9.34 -20.50 8.97
C ILE A 47 -10.42 -19.53 9.47
N ASN A 48 -10.90 -18.65 8.58
CA ASN A 48 -11.91 -17.66 8.93
C ASN A 48 -13.33 -18.25 8.94
N ASP A 49 -14.32 -17.43 9.28
CA ASP A 49 -15.71 -17.85 9.38
C ASP A 49 -16.32 -18.34 8.05
N GLU A 50 -15.71 -17.95 6.93
CA GLU A 50 -16.08 -18.41 5.59
C GLU A 50 -15.38 -19.71 5.18
N GLY A 51 -14.58 -20.29 6.06
CA GLY A 51 -13.80 -21.50 5.78
C GLY A 51 -12.57 -21.28 4.92
N LYS A 52 -12.13 -20.04 4.76
CA LYS A 52 -10.95 -19.70 3.97
C LYS A 52 -9.69 -19.71 4.80
N TRP A 53 -8.59 -20.10 4.15
CA TRP A 53 -7.27 -20.17 4.74
C TRP A 53 -6.57 -18.82 4.64
N CYS A 54 -6.41 -18.16 5.79
CA CYS A 54 -5.73 -16.86 5.89
C CYS A 54 -4.31 -17.09 6.40
N TYR A 55 -3.31 -16.57 5.69
CA TYR A 55 -1.91 -16.73 6.07
C TYR A 55 -1.33 -15.40 6.52
N TYR A 56 -0.70 -15.42 7.68
CA TYR A 56 -0.13 -14.25 8.33
C TYR A 56 1.37 -14.41 8.51
N ALA A 57 2.09 -13.31 8.39
CA ALA A 57 3.51 -13.23 8.70
C ALA A 57 3.73 -12.42 9.98
N GLY A 58 4.69 -12.86 10.76
CA GLY A 58 5.18 -12.14 11.93
C GLY A 58 4.28 -12.24 13.16
N GLY A 59 4.64 -11.45 14.12
CA GLY A 59 3.94 -11.17 15.36
C GLY A 59 4.67 -9.99 15.97
N PHE A 60 4.06 -8.80 15.93
CA PHE A 60 4.70 -7.55 16.29
C PHE A 60 3.96 -6.89 17.44
N ALA A 61 4.72 -6.30 18.37
CA ALA A 61 4.17 -5.62 19.52
C ALA A 61 3.64 -4.22 19.18
N THR A 62 4.18 -3.59 18.13
CA THR A 62 3.85 -2.21 17.75
C THR A 62 3.47 -2.11 16.28
N LEU A 63 2.67 -1.08 15.98
CA LEU A 63 2.30 -0.77 14.60
C LEU A 63 3.54 -0.40 13.76
N ALA A 64 4.49 0.32 14.32
CA ALA A 64 5.71 0.71 13.61
C ALA A 64 6.52 -0.51 13.17
N GLU A 65 6.64 -1.54 14.01
CA GLU A 65 7.31 -2.80 13.64
C GLU A 65 6.56 -3.52 12.51
N ALA A 66 5.22 -3.55 12.58
CA ALA A 66 4.40 -4.14 11.54
C ALA A 66 4.52 -3.40 10.21
N GLU A 67 4.56 -2.08 10.23
CA GLU A 67 4.74 -1.25 9.02
C GLU A 67 6.10 -1.48 8.38
N ALA A 68 7.16 -1.59 9.18
CA ALA A 68 8.49 -1.91 8.67
C ALA A 68 8.53 -3.29 8.01
N ALA A 69 7.90 -4.29 8.62
CA ALA A 69 7.80 -5.63 8.06
C ALA A 69 6.94 -5.65 6.79
N GLN A 70 5.86 -4.89 6.74
CA GLN A 70 5.02 -4.73 5.56
C GLN A 70 5.83 -4.19 4.37
N ALA A 71 6.68 -3.19 4.61
CA ALA A 71 7.54 -2.63 3.57
C ALA A 71 8.53 -3.67 3.03
N LEU A 72 9.12 -4.50 3.90
CA LEU A 72 10.01 -5.57 3.49
C LEU A 72 9.29 -6.65 2.69
N LEU A 73 8.06 -6.98 3.05
CA LEU A 73 7.25 -7.96 2.32
C LEU A 73 6.88 -7.45 0.93
N LYS A 74 6.58 -6.17 0.79
CA LYS A 74 6.37 -5.56 -0.54
C LYS A 74 7.61 -5.71 -1.42
N LYS A 75 8.79 -5.51 -0.86
CA LYS A 75 10.06 -5.71 -1.58
C LYS A 75 10.28 -7.17 -2.00
N ARG A 76 9.76 -8.12 -1.26
CA ARG A 76 9.80 -9.55 -1.62
C ARG A 76 8.83 -9.92 -2.75
N GLY A 77 7.95 -9.03 -3.12
CA GLY A 77 7.00 -9.23 -4.20
C GLY A 77 5.55 -9.50 -3.78
N PHE A 78 5.23 -9.32 -2.50
CA PHE A 78 3.83 -9.33 -2.07
C PHE A 78 3.17 -8.03 -2.51
N VAL A 79 2.11 -8.15 -3.31
CA VAL A 79 1.44 -6.98 -3.90
C VAL A 79 0.64 -6.23 -2.86
N ARG A 80 0.00 -6.96 -1.94
CA ARG A 80 -0.94 -6.37 -0.99
C ARG A 80 -0.84 -7.03 0.40
N PRO A 81 0.27 -6.85 1.12
CA PRO A 81 0.36 -7.29 2.50
C PRO A 81 -0.46 -6.35 3.38
N GLU A 82 -1.36 -6.88 4.19
CA GLU A 82 -2.30 -6.10 4.99
C GLU A 82 -2.03 -6.27 6.49
N ILE A 83 -1.95 -5.16 7.23
CA ILE A 83 -1.73 -5.19 8.67
C ILE A 83 -3.04 -5.48 9.38
N VAL A 84 -3.04 -6.54 10.18
CA VAL A 84 -4.17 -6.92 11.03
C VAL A 84 -3.73 -6.87 12.49
N VAL A 85 -4.50 -6.19 13.32
CA VAL A 85 -4.28 -6.11 14.76
C VAL A 85 -5.32 -6.96 15.49
N TRP A 86 -4.86 -7.75 16.46
CA TRP A 86 -5.71 -8.42 17.43
C TRP A 86 -5.60 -7.69 18.76
N THR A 87 -6.72 -7.26 19.30
CA THR A 87 -6.83 -6.65 20.63
C THR A 87 -7.80 -7.48 21.44
N ASP A 88 -7.30 -8.12 22.48
CA ASP A 88 -8.09 -9.00 23.37
C ASP A 88 -8.90 -10.06 22.59
N GLY A 89 -8.28 -10.61 21.54
CA GLY A 89 -8.89 -11.64 20.70
C GLY A 89 -9.73 -11.15 19.54
N ALA A 90 -9.99 -9.86 19.43
CA ALA A 90 -10.74 -9.27 18.32
C ALA A 90 -9.82 -8.73 17.23
N ALA A 91 -10.00 -9.18 16.01
CA ALA A 91 -9.19 -8.79 14.86
C ALA A 91 -9.76 -7.55 14.15
N ARG A 92 -8.88 -6.66 13.71
CA ARG A 92 -9.21 -5.53 12.85
C ARG A 92 -8.15 -5.37 11.77
N ASN A 93 -8.55 -5.34 10.52
CA ASN A 93 -7.63 -5.12 9.40
C ASN A 93 -7.44 -3.61 9.21
N LEU A 94 -6.29 -3.10 9.60
CA LEU A 94 -5.98 -1.67 9.53
C LEU A 94 -5.83 -1.17 8.09
N SER A 95 -5.39 -2.03 7.20
CA SER A 95 -5.20 -1.66 5.79
C SER A 95 -6.53 -1.50 5.03
N LEU A 96 -7.60 -2.12 5.53
CA LEU A 96 -8.96 -2.00 4.97
C LEU A 96 -9.85 -1.03 5.75
N ASP A 97 -9.37 -0.55 6.91
CA ASP A 97 -10.15 0.36 7.76
C ASP A 97 -10.19 1.76 7.13
N PRO A 98 -11.38 2.34 6.86
CA PRO A 98 -11.48 3.67 6.27
C PRO A 98 -10.80 4.78 7.09
N GLU A 99 -10.74 4.63 8.43
CA GLU A 99 -10.07 5.62 9.31
C GLU A 99 -8.55 5.58 9.20
N THR A 100 -8.00 4.43 8.76
CA THR A 100 -6.55 4.24 8.58
C THR A 100 -6.17 4.09 7.12
N ALA A 101 -7.13 4.22 6.21
CA ALA A 101 -6.88 4.14 4.79
C ALA A 101 -5.84 5.19 4.38
N LYS A 102 -4.86 4.76 3.63
CA LYS A 102 -3.81 5.65 3.14
C LYS A 102 -4.39 6.55 2.05
N VAL A 103 -4.22 7.85 2.23
CA VAL A 103 -4.60 8.85 1.23
C VAL A 103 -3.35 9.25 0.46
N THR A 104 -3.45 9.25 -0.85
CA THR A 104 -2.42 9.82 -1.74
C THR A 104 -3.00 10.99 -2.50
N TYR A 105 -2.13 11.76 -3.14
CA TYR A 105 -2.50 12.96 -3.88
C TYR A 105 -1.95 12.88 -5.29
N ARG A 106 -2.68 13.43 -6.23
CA ARG A 106 -2.16 13.59 -7.59
C ARG A 106 -2.40 15.02 -8.09
N VAL A 107 -1.53 15.48 -8.95
CA VAL A 107 -1.70 16.76 -9.66
C VAL A 107 -2.42 16.46 -10.97
N GLU A 108 -3.55 17.12 -11.18
CA GLU A 108 -4.35 17.02 -12.41
C GLU A 108 -4.20 18.30 -13.22
N ILE A 109 -3.86 18.15 -14.50
CA ILE A 109 -3.61 19.25 -15.41
C ILE A 109 -4.55 19.14 -16.61
N THR A 110 -5.34 20.18 -16.85
CA THR A 110 -6.26 20.28 -17.99
C THR A 110 -6.04 21.59 -18.74
N GLY A 111 -6.65 21.72 -19.90
CA GLY A 111 -6.60 22.95 -20.72
C GLY A 111 -5.61 22.89 -21.87
N THR A 112 -5.01 21.73 -22.14
CA THR A 112 -4.14 21.53 -23.29
C THR A 112 -4.20 20.09 -23.80
N ASP A 113 -3.92 19.91 -25.08
CA ASP A 113 -3.78 18.57 -25.69
C ASP A 113 -2.38 18.00 -25.51
N ALA A 114 -1.39 18.86 -25.27
CA ALA A 114 -0.01 18.45 -25.05
C ALA A 114 0.70 19.46 -24.14
N LEU A 115 1.43 18.93 -23.15
CA LEU A 115 2.23 19.77 -22.26
C LEU A 115 3.46 20.30 -22.98
N SER A 116 3.82 21.56 -22.70
CA SER A 116 5.05 22.16 -23.21
C SER A 116 6.29 21.49 -22.57
N ASP A 117 7.43 21.64 -23.23
CA ASP A 117 8.70 21.14 -22.70
C ASP A 117 9.07 21.82 -21.38
N GLU A 118 8.68 23.07 -21.19
CA GLU A 118 8.89 23.83 -19.96
C GLU A 118 8.11 23.22 -18.80
N VAL A 119 6.84 22.88 -19.00
CA VAL A 119 6.01 22.22 -17.99
C VAL A 119 6.53 20.81 -17.70
N LYS A 120 6.90 20.05 -18.71
CA LYS A 120 7.51 18.72 -18.52
C LYS A 120 8.81 18.80 -17.73
N GLY A 121 9.61 19.83 -17.95
CA GLY A 121 10.84 20.09 -17.21
C GLY A 121 10.59 20.38 -15.73
N VAL A 122 9.56 21.15 -15.42
CA VAL A 122 9.14 21.43 -14.03
C VAL A 122 8.70 20.15 -13.32
N ILE A 123 7.93 19.30 -13.99
CA ILE A 123 7.49 18.01 -13.45
C ILE A 123 8.69 17.11 -13.17
N ALA A 124 9.61 16.99 -14.11
CA ALA A 124 10.82 16.17 -13.97
C ALA A 124 11.73 16.67 -12.86
N ALA A 125 11.83 17.97 -12.66
CA ALA A 125 12.68 18.57 -11.62
C ALA A 125 12.10 18.39 -10.20
N THR A 126 10.78 18.30 -10.07
CA THR A 126 10.10 18.19 -8.76
C THR A 126 10.12 16.79 -8.21
N GLY A 127 10.11 15.77 -9.07
CA GLY A 127 9.87 14.42 -8.57
C GLY A 127 10.61 13.32 -9.29
N GLU A 128 11.77 12.93 -8.79
CA GLU A 128 12.31 11.63 -9.13
C GLU A 128 11.30 10.56 -8.70
N GLY A 129 10.82 9.76 -9.64
CA GLY A 129 9.93 8.64 -9.38
C GLY A 129 8.44 8.93 -9.45
N TYR A 130 8.04 10.17 -9.73
CA TYR A 130 6.63 10.47 -10.00
C TYR A 130 6.34 10.32 -11.49
N GLU A 131 5.32 9.54 -11.78
CA GLU A 131 4.95 9.26 -13.16
C GLU A 131 3.98 10.31 -13.69
N LEU A 132 4.28 10.83 -14.88
CA LEU A 132 3.36 11.66 -15.66
C LEU A 132 2.60 10.75 -16.62
N SER A 133 1.29 10.70 -16.49
CA SER A 133 0.41 9.89 -17.32
C SER A 133 -0.64 10.76 -18.01
N ARG A 134 -1.09 10.32 -19.16
CA ARG A 134 -2.20 10.95 -19.86
C ARG A 134 -3.46 10.11 -19.71
N VAL A 135 -4.55 10.73 -19.26
CA VAL A 135 -5.86 10.08 -19.11
C VAL A 135 -6.82 10.71 -20.11
N GLY A 136 -7.17 9.97 -21.16
CA GLY A 136 -8.01 10.50 -22.22
C GLY A 136 -7.29 11.54 -23.08
N SER A 137 -8.04 12.49 -23.64
CA SER A 137 -7.50 13.45 -24.62
C SER A 137 -6.92 14.73 -24.01
N GLN A 138 -7.35 15.13 -22.81
CA GLN A 138 -7.04 16.44 -22.25
C GLN A 138 -6.68 16.47 -20.78
N LEU A 139 -6.57 15.31 -20.13
CA LEU A 139 -6.19 15.23 -18.73
C LEU A 139 -4.81 14.60 -18.58
N PHE A 140 -3.91 15.31 -17.90
CA PHE A 140 -2.61 14.80 -17.49
C PHE A 140 -2.59 14.68 -15.98
N VAL A 141 -2.01 13.60 -15.47
CA VAL A 141 -1.88 13.34 -14.03
C VAL A 141 -0.44 13.06 -13.66
N VAL A 142 -0.02 13.60 -12.54
CA VAL A 142 1.30 13.35 -11.95
C VAL A 142 1.09 12.81 -10.53
N GLY A 143 1.70 11.72 -10.20
CA GLY A 143 1.58 11.13 -8.87
C GLY A 143 2.03 9.69 -8.83
N ALA A 144 1.77 9.01 -7.75
CA ALA A 144 1.05 9.49 -6.54
C ALA A 144 2.02 10.10 -5.53
N PHE A 145 1.58 11.18 -4.91
CA PHE A 145 2.32 11.85 -3.83
C PHE A 145 1.78 11.40 -2.47
N ASP A 146 2.65 11.12 -1.54
CA ASP A 146 2.26 10.81 -0.16
C ASP A 146 2.00 12.09 0.66
N ASP A 147 2.69 13.18 0.31
CA ASP A 147 2.60 14.46 0.99
C ASP A 147 1.88 15.49 0.11
N ARG A 148 0.75 16.00 0.60
CA ARG A 148 -0.02 17.02 -0.10
C ARG A 148 0.80 18.28 -0.38
N ALA A 149 1.69 18.68 0.55
CA ALA A 149 2.52 19.87 0.37
C ALA A 149 3.43 19.78 -0.85
N VAL A 150 3.94 18.59 -1.15
CA VAL A 150 4.76 18.35 -2.36
C VAL A 150 3.90 18.48 -3.61
N ALA A 151 2.70 17.91 -3.63
CA ALA A 151 1.77 18.02 -4.74
C ALA A 151 1.33 19.50 -4.96
N ASP A 152 1.04 20.22 -3.89
CA ASP A 152 0.66 21.65 -3.97
C ASP A 152 1.79 22.51 -4.53
N ARG A 153 3.03 22.26 -4.14
CA ARG A 153 4.19 22.99 -4.69
C ARG A 153 4.38 22.72 -6.17
N LEU A 154 4.23 21.48 -6.60
CA LEU A 154 4.29 21.15 -8.02
C LEU A 154 3.17 21.85 -8.80
N ALA A 155 1.94 21.80 -8.30
CA ALA A 155 0.81 22.45 -8.92
C ALA A 155 1.04 23.96 -9.09
N GLU A 156 1.57 24.62 -8.06
CA GLU A 156 1.89 26.04 -8.12
C GLU A 156 3.00 26.34 -9.12
N SER A 157 4.05 25.54 -9.15
CA SER A 157 5.15 25.68 -10.12
C SER A 157 4.65 25.53 -11.56
N ILE A 158 3.71 24.64 -11.82
CA ILE A 158 3.09 24.47 -13.15
C ILE A 158 2.26 25.69 -13.50
N ARG A 159 1.47 26.23 -12.57
CA ARG A 159 0.66 27.44 -12.79
C ARG A 159 1.52 28.66 -13.11
N GLN A 160 2.67 28.78 -12.45
CA GLN A 160 3.62 29.86 -12.72
C GLN A 160 4.30 29.72 -14.08
N THR A 161 4.51 28.47 -14.54
CA THR A 161 5.14 28.20 -15.83
C THR A 161 4.19 28.42 -16.99
N ASP A 162 2.92 28.04 -16.82
CA ASP A 162 1.86 28.22 -17.85
C ASP A 162 0.54 28.53 -17.15
N ALA A 163 0.21 29.81 -17.10
CA ALA A 163 -1.01 30.32 -16.47
C ALA A 163 -2.30 29.98 -17.24
N ALA A 164 -2.19 29.50 -18.47
CA ALA A 164 -3.36 29.07 -19.25
C ALA A 164 -3.86 27.67 -18.86
N LEU A 165 -3.04 26.91 -18.16
CA LEU A 165 -3.40 25.57 -17.68
C LEU A 165 -4.26 25.63 -16.42
N GLU A 166 -5.21 24.73 -16.35
CA GLU A 166 -5.98 24.48 -15.13
C GLU A 166 -5.32 23.33 -14.36
N VAL A 167 -4.84 23.63 -13.15
CA VAL A 167 -4.07 22.69 -12.33
C VAL A 167 -4.71 22.56 -10.97
N LYS A 168 -4.98 21.33 -10.54
CA LYS A 168 -5.53 21.05 -9.22
C LYS A 168 -4.86 19.84 -8.59
N VAL A 169 -4.94 19.76 -7.26
CA VAL A 169 -4.52 18.60 -6.48
C VAL A 169 -5.75 17.82 -6.08
N ALA A 170 -5.76 16.53 -6.39
CA ALA A 170 -6.86 15.63 -6.06
C ALA A 170 -6.42 14.61 -5.00
N GLU A 171 -7.29 14.32 -4.04
CA GLU A 171 -7.11 13.24 -3.08
C GLU A 171 -7.58 11.92 -3.67
N ILE A 172 -6.78 10.87 -3.45
CA ILE A 172 -7.12 9.52 -3.84
C ILE A 172 -7.02 8.62 -2.62
N ALA A 173 -8.15 8.04 -2.21
CA ALA A 173 -8.19 7.05 -1.14
C ALA A 173 -7.85 5.67 -1.71
N GLU A 174 -6.89 5.01 -1.09
CA GLU A 174 -6.55 3.63 -1.38
C GLU A 174 -7.32 2.66 -0.49
#